data_07fa78cc431f7c2fcb7c21777823534d
#
_entry.id   07fa78cc431f7c2fcb7c21777823534d
#
_cell.length_a   1.000
_cell.length_b   1.000
_cell.length_c   1.000
_cell.angle_alpha   90.00
_cell.angle_beta   90.00
_cell.angle_gamma   90.00
#
_symmetry.space_group_name_H-M   'P 1'
#
loop_
_entity.id
_entity.type
_entity.pdbx_description
1 polymer ?
#
loop_
_entity_poly.entity_id
_entity_poly.type
_entity_poly.pdbx_seq_one_letter_code
_entity_poly.pdbx_strand_id
1 'polypeptide(L)'
;MAFTQIQYEKVYATRIIRFNRPEARNCIGPVTHRELIEAWTDFRDDADAKVAVITGAGDKAFSAGGDLKAGAELLPNDPDEIAAHNRGERPGVLGPSRWTDIYKPIIAAVNGVAYAGGLEWACFADIRIAEEHASFGVTCRRWNIGLADGGTQRLPRIIGMGRAMELIITGRVIDAEEAHRIGLVNEIVPSGTSLARALELAEFISTLPQPALRTDKEAAVRGYGRPLEEGLRIEAECFNRSIFDSATIEGLRQFRERDHPDRRTDGAPRTPGIVRS
;
A
#
# COMPACT_ATOMS: atom_id res chain seq x y z
N MET A 1 1.59 22.31 -5.60
CA MET A 1 2.34 22.00 -6.84
C MET A 1 1.38 21.40 -7.85
N ALA A 2 1.58 21.64 -9.13
CA ALA A 2 0.71 21.08 -10.17
C ALA A 2 1.36 19.79 -10.67
N PHE A 3 0.89 18.62 -10.23
CA PHE A 3 1.27 17.34 -10.79
C PHE A 3 0.66 17.15 -12.19
N THR A 4 1.35 16.47 -13.06
CA THR A 4 0.95 16.27 -14.47
C THR A 4 0.64 14.80 -14.79
N GLN A 5 1.34 13.87 -14.17
CA GLN A 5 1.21 12.43 -14.40
C GLN A 5 0.66 11.65 -13.21
N ILE A 6 0.42 12.33 -12.09
CA ILE A 6 -0.41 11.84 -11.00
C ILE A 6 -1.48 12.89 -10.66
N GLN A 7 -2.50 12.47 -9.93
CA GLN A 7 -3.41 13.36 -9.22
C GLN A 7 -3.20 13.12 -7.73
N TYR A 8 -3.09 14.22 -6.98
CA TYR A 8 -2.93 14.19 -5.54
C TYR A 8 -4.01 15.03 -4.89
N GLU A 9 -4.91 14.39 -4.17
CA GLU A 9 -6.07 15.03 -3.56
C GLU A 9 -6.02 14.88 -2.05
N LYS A 10 -6.33 15.96 -1.32
CA LYS A 10 -6.47 15.98 0.13
C LYS A 10 -7.96 16.02 0.47
N VAL A 11 -8.48 14.90 0.97
CA VAL A 11 -9.89 14.75 1.35
C VAL A 11 -9.95 14.47 2.85
N TYR A 12 -10.22 15.49 3.64
CA TYR A 12 -10.14 15.41 5.11
C TYR A 12 -8.79 14.83 5.57
N ALA A 13 -8.82 13.74 6.33
CA ALA A 13 -7.63 13.04 6.80
C ALA A 13 -7.07 12.01 5.79
N THR A 14 -7.69 11.86 4.63
CA THR A 14 -7.26 10.94 3.57
C THR A 14 -6.49 11.67 2.49
N ARG A 15 -5.43 11.03 1.97
CA ARG A 15 -4.69 11.47 0.78
C ARG A 15 -4.94 10.47 -0.33
N ILE A 16 -5.45 10.95 -1.48
CA ILE A 16 -5.68 10.12 -2.66
C ILE A 16 -4.54 10.38 -3.64
N ILE A 17 -3.79 9.32 -3.97
CA ILE A 17 -2.71 9.35 -4.95
C ILE A 17 -3.16 8.51 -6.14
N ARG A 18 -3.32 9.14 -7.29
CA ARG A 18 -3.82 8.46 -8.48
C ARG A 18 -2.79 8.55 -9.60
N PHE A 19 -2.36 7.39 -10.12
CA PHE A 19 -1.63 7.37 -11.39
C PHE A 19 -2.51 7.95 -12.50
N ASN A 20 -2.01 8.90 -13.29
CA ASN A 20 -2.84 9.66 -14.23
C ASN A 20 -2.24 9.67 -15.65
N ARG A 21 -2.01 8.48 -16.18
CA ARG A 21 -1.64 8.23 -17.58
C ARG A 21 -2.48 7.07 -18.15
N PRO A 22 -3.82 7.20 -18.20
CA PRO A 22 -4.70 6.09 -18.58
C PRO A 22 -4.45 5.59 -20.00
N GLU A 23 -4.05 6.47 -20.92
CA GLU A 23 -3.67 6.15 -22.30
C GLU A 23 -2.44 5.20 -22.38
N ALA A 24 -1.57 5.28 -21.38
CA ALA A 24 -0.41 4.40 -21.21
C ALA A 24 -0.61 3.34 -20.13
N ARG A 25 -1.88 3.03 -19.77
CA ARG A 25 -2.22 2.09 -18.69
C ARG A 25 -1.53 2.45 -17.37
N ASN A 26 -1.45 3.74 -17.08
CA ASN A 26 -0.86 4.26 -15.86
C ASN A 26 0.60 3.79 -15.61
N CYS A 27 1.39 3.69 -16.70
CA CYS A 27 2.83 3.40 -16.59
C CYS A 27 3.55 4.53 -15.86
N ILE A 28 4.60 4.14 -15.14
CA ILE A 28 5.44 5.03 -14.35
C ILE A 28 6.70 5.35 -15.16
N GLY A 29 6.79 6.60 -15.62
CA GLY A 29 7.96 7.17 -16.27
C GLY A 29 8.74 8.10 -15.33
N PRO A 30 9.79 8.79 -15.82
CA PRO A 30 10.64 9.66 -14.97
C PRO A 30 9.88 10.80 -14.30
N VAL A 31 8.88 11.37 -14.97
CA VAL A 31 8.02 12.43 -14.38
C VAL A 31 7.15 11.84 -13.29
N THR A 32 6.43 10.74 -13.57
CA THR A 32 5.60 10.04 -12.60
C THR A 32 6.43 9.62 -11.37
N HIS A 33 7.65 9.12 -11.58
CA HIS A 33 8.57 8.76 -10.51
C HIS A 33 8.83 9.92 -9.54
N ARG A 34 9.19 11.10 -10.07
CA ARG A 34 9.46 12.30 -9.24
C ARG A 34 8.21 12.78 -8.51
N GLU A 35 7.09 12.85 -9.23
CA GLU A 35 5.81 13.28 -8.67
C GLU A 35 5.33 12.34 -7.54
N LEU A 36 5.53 11.02 -7.69
CA LEU A 36 5.24 10.06 -6.62
C LEU A 36 6.10 10.28 -5.38
N ILE A 37 7.41 10.52 -5.54
CA ILE A 37 8.28 10.81 -4.40
C ILE A 37 7.76 12.02 -3.63
N GLU A 38 7.39 13.07 -4.33
CA GLU A 38 6.88 14.31 -3.75
C GLU A 38 5.55 14.10 -3.02
N ALA A 39 4.58 13.44 -3.66
CA ALA A 39 3.26 13.17 -3.08
C ALA A 39 3.36 12.26 -1.83
N TRP A 40 4.19 11.23 -1.89
CA TRP A 40 4.37 10.32 -0.76
C TRP A 40 5.19 10.93 0.38
N THR A 41 6.10 11.86 0.09
CA THR A 41 6.79 12.67 1.11
C THR A 41 5.79 13.56 1.83
N ASP A 42 4.94 14.30 1.08
CA ASP A 42 3.87 15.09 1.69
C ASP A 42 2.94 14.22 2.57
N PHE A 43 2.48 13.07 2.07
CA PHE A 43 1.65 12.17 2.87
C PHE A 43 2.34 11.70 4.14
N ARG A 44 3.60 11.28 4.05
CA ARG A 44 4.37 10.78 5.19
C ARG A 44 4.49 11.84 6.27
N ASP A 45 4.82 13.08 5.87
CA ASP A 45 5.24 14.16 6.76
C ASP A 45 4.05 15.05 7.20
N ASP A 46 2.91 15.02 6.49
CA ASP A 46 1.69 15.79 6.82
C ASP A 46 1.01 15.25 8.09
N ALA A 47 1.03 16.03 9.17
CA ALA A 47 0.46 15.63 10.46
C ALA A 47 -1.08 15.37 10.39
N ASP A 48 -1.78 16.03 9.49
CA ASP A 48 -3.24 15.91 9.33
C ASP A 48 -3.63 14.68 8.50
N ALA A 49 -2.67 14.10 7.76
CA ALA A 49 -2.91 12.91 6.97
C ALA A 49 -2.91 11.65 7.86
N LYS A 50 -3.96 10.86 7.78
CA LYS A 50 -4.09 9.59 8.53
C LYS A 50 -4.00 8.36 7.65
N VAL A 51 -4.58 8.41 6.44
CA VAL A 51 -4.66 7.26 5.53
C VAL A 51 -4.34 7.71 4.10
N ALA A 52 -3.64 6.88 3.33
CA ALA A 52 -3.51 7.06 1.89
C ALA A 52 -4.36 6.02 1.14
N VAL A 53 -4.97 6.46 0.03
CA VAL A 53 -5.59 5.60 -0.98
C VAL A 53 -4.82 5.77 -2.27
N ILE A 54 -4.31 4.68 -2.85
CA ILE A 54 -3.65 4.68 -4.16
C ILE A 54 -4.52 3.97 -5.19
N THR A 55 -4.66 4.55 -6.38
CA THR A 55 -5.48 4.01 -7.47
C THR A 55 -4.96 4.43 -8.85
N GLY A 56 -5.57 3.98 -9.92
CA GLY A 56 -5.29 4.40 -11.29
C GLY A 56 -6.42 5.26 -11.88
N ALA A 57 -6.09 6.18 -12.79
CA ALA A 57 -7.09 6.89 -13.59
C ALA A 57 -7.67 5.97 -14.67
N GLY A 58 -8.96 6.16 -14.98
CA GLY A 58 -9.68 5.33 -15.94
C GLY A 58 -10.14 4.00 -15.35
N ASP A 59 -10.56 3.10 -16.20
CA ASP A 59 -11.20 1.82 -15.87
C ASP A 59 -10.39 0.57 -16.28
N LYS A 60 -9.22 0.76 -16.92
CA LYS A 60 -8.46 -0.35 -17.51
C LYS A 60 -7.27 -0.80 -16.68
N ALA A 61 -6.70 0.09 -15.90
CA ALA A 61 -5.46 -0.22 -15.21
C ALA A 61 -5.32 0.56 -13.89
N PHE A 62 -4.95 -0.16 -12.86
CA PHE A 62 -4.30 0.43 -11.71
C PHE A 62 -2.93 0.97 -12.14
N SER A 63 -2.03 0.10 -12.59
CA SER A 63 -0.77 0.44 -13.25
C SER A 63 -0.19 -0.77 -13.98
N ALA A 64 0.34 -0.57 -15.18
CA ALA A 64 1.10 -1.59 -15.90
C ALA A 64 2.60 -1.64 -15.53
N GLY A 65 3.03 -0.84 -14.53
CA GLY A 65 4.41 -0.79 -14.04
C GLY A 65 5.28 0.26 -14.76
N GLY A 66 6.55 -0.01 -14.87
CA GLY A 66 7.49 0.93 -15.49
C GLY A 66 7.21 1.20 -16.98
N ASP A 67 7.40 2.43 -17.39
CA ASP A 67 7.30 2.81 -18.79
C ASP A 67 8.53 2.31 -19.57
N LEU A 68 8.39 1.19 -20.26
CA LEU A 68 9.50 0.56 -20.97
C LEU A 68 10.06 1.41 -22.11
N LYS A 69 9.29 2.39 -22.61
CA LYS A 69 9.78 3.32 -23.65
C LYS A 69 10.76 4.34 -23.08
N ALA A 70 10.60 4.69 -21.80
CA ALA A 70 11.46 5.59 -21.06
C ALA A 70 12.37 4.86 -20.04
N GLY A 71 12.41 3.53 -20.09
CA GLY A 71 13.03 2.68 -19.06
C GLY A 71 14.48 3.00 -18.76
N ALA A 72 15.27 3.37 -19.78
CA ALA A 72 16.68 3.71 -19.60
C ALA A 72 16.90 4.93 -18.67
N GLU A 73 15.95 5.87 -18.63
CA GLU A 73 16.03 7.08 -17.80
C GLU A 73 15.68 6.82 -16.33
N LEU A 74 15.03 5.70 -16.03
CA LEU A 74 14.65 5.30 -14.67
C LEU A 74 15.74 4.47 -13.98
N LEU A 75 16.59 3.83 -14.75
CA LEU A 75 17.61 2.93 -14.21
C LEU A 75 18.82 3.74 -13.73
N PRO A 76 19.45 3.33 -12.60
CA PRO A 76 20.73 3.88 -12.20
C PRO A 76 21.76 3.55 -13.29
N ASN A 77 22.50 4.55 -13.77
CA ASN A 77 23.36 4.40 -14.94
C ASN A 77 24.84 4.72 -14.68
N ASP A 78 25.16 5.17 -13.47
CA ASP A 78 26.54 5.37 -13.04
C ASP A 78 26.88 4.50 -11.80
N PRO A 79 28.17 4.24 -11.52
CA PRO A 79 28.60 3.38 -10.42
C PRO A 79 28.12 3.84 -9.04
N ASP A 80 28.07 5.15 -8.79
CA ASP A 80 27.67 5.69 -7.49
C ASP A 80 26.16 5.54 -7.28
N GLU A 81 25.36 5.81 -8.31
CA GLU A 81 23.93 5.55 -8.31
C GLU A 81 23.61 4.07 -8.10
N ILE A 82 24.33 3.18 -8.78
CA ILE A 82 24.18 1.72 -8.62
C ILE A 82 24.53 1.32 -7.18
N ALA A 83 25.63 1.84 -6.65
CA ALA A 83 26.04 1.57 -5.27
C ALA A 83 25.00 2.07 -4.25
N ALA A 84 24.47 3.27 -4.41
CA ALA A 84 23.41 3.84 -3.57
C ALA A 84 22.12 3.01 -3.66
N HIS A 85 21.76 2.54 -4.86
CA HIS A 85 20.63 1.65 -5.06
C HIS A 85 20.82 0.31 -4.32
N ASN A 86 22.01 -0.28 -4.42
CA ASN A 86 22.35 -1.54 -3.73
C ASN A 86 22.32 -1.42 -2.21
N ARG A 87 22.70 -0.26 -1.67
CA ARG A 87 22.60 0.03 -0.22
C ARG A 87 21.19 0.36 0.24
N GLY A 88 20.21 0.48 -0.67
CA GLY A 88 18.83 0.85 -0.32
C GLY A 88 18.62 2.34 -0.03
N GLU A 89 19.56 3.18 -0.38
CA GLU A 89 19.53 4.64 -0.16
C GLU A 89 18.63 5.36 -1.18
N ARG A 90 18.31 4.70 -2.28
CA ARG A 90 17.37 5.24 -3.28
C ARG A 90 15.93 4.81 -2.98
N PRO A 91 14.94 5.65 -3.31
CA PRO A 91 13.54 5.37 -3.02
C PRO A 91 12.98 4.15 -3.77
N GLY A 92 13.48 3.87 -4.93
CA GLY A 92 13.05 2.81 -5.86
C GLY A 92 13.23 3.27 -7.30
N VAL A 93 13.00 2.38 -8.25
CA VAL A 93 13.01 2.71 -9.68
C VAL A 93 11.69 3.41 -10.07
N LEU A 94 10.61 3.04 -9.43
CA LEU A 94 9.25 3.50 -9.74
C LEU A 94 8.67 4.39 -8.63
N GLY A 95 9.44 5.33 -8.08
CA GLY A 95 9.03 6.17 -6.97
C GLY A 95 9.44 5.58 -5.61
N PRO A 96 8.76 5.95 -4.51
CA PRO A 96 9.16 5.55 -3.15
C PRO A 96 8.68 4.14 -2.76
N SER A 97 8.45 3.26 -3.72
CA SER A 97 7.95 1.90 -3.52
C SER A 97 8.83 1.02 -2.61
N ARG A 98 10.11 1.40 -2.40
CA ARG A 98 11.03 0.71 -1.48
C ARG A 98 11.06 1.27 -0.07
N TRP A 99 10.34 2.35 0.21
CA TRP A 99 10.27 2.90 1.56
C TRP A 99 9.59 1.92 2.52
N THR A 100 10.08 1.90 3.75
CA THR A 100 9.60 1.01 4.82
C THR A 100 9.22 1.79 6.09
N ASP A 101 9.25 3.12 6.03
CA ASP A 101 9.06 4.04 7.15
C ASP A 101 7.73 4.80 7.12
N ILE A 102 6.79 4.38 6.28
CA ILE A 102 5.43 4.92 6.27
C ILE A 102 4.53 4.04 7.11
N TYR A 103 4.28 4.45 8.36
CA TYR A 103 3.44 3.69 9.28
C TYR A 103 1.98 4.14 9.30
N LYS A 104 1.62 5.18 8.56
CA LYS A 104 0.22 5.49 8.26
C LYS A 104 -0.37 4.43 7.34
N PRO A 105 -1.64 4.01 7.51
CA PRO A 105 -2.30 3.03 6.65
C PRO A 105 -2.34 3.44 5.18
N ILE A 106 -2.19 2.44 4.31
CA ILE A 106 -2.23 2.59 2.86
C ILE A 106 -3.20 1.57 2.29
N ILE A 107 -4.16 2.02 1.48
CA ILE A 107 -5.15 1.18 0.81
C ILE A 107 -4.93 1.29 -0.70
N ALA A 108 -4.80 0.17 -1.40
CA ALA A 108 -4.82 0.13 -2.85
C ALA A 108 -6.24 -0.17 -3.33
N ALA A 109 -6.81 0.76 -4.10
CA ALA A 109 -8.04 0.58 -4.85
C ALA A 109 -7.66 0.17 -6.28
N VAL A 110 -7.69 -1.14 -6.55
CA VAL A 110 -7.17 -1.73 -7.79
C VAL A 110 -8.29 -1.80 -8.82
N ASN A 111 -8.36 -0.78 -9.66
CA ASN A 111 -9.41 -0.55 -10.65
C ASN A 111 -9.13 -1.17 -12.03
N GLY A 112 -8.30 -2.20 -12.11
CA GLY A 112 -7.95 -2.87 -13.36
C GLY A 112 -6.64 -3.62 -13.26
N VAL A 113 -5.86 -3.67 -14.34
CA VAL A 113 -4.61 -4.44 -14.34
C VAL A 113 -3.57 -3.85 -13.38
N ALA A 114 -2.93 -4.69 -12.58
CA ALA A 114 -1.79 -4.37 -11.73
C ALA A 114 -0.62 -5.30 -12.14
N TYR A 115 0.20 -4.84 -13.07
CA TYR A 115 1.25 -5.66 -13.68
C TYR A 115 2.66 -5.15 -13.38
N ALA A 116 3.60 -6.07 -13.23
CA ALA A 116 5.01 -5.76 -12.99
C ALA A 116 5.16 -4.77 -11.81
N GLY A 117 5.72 -3.58 -12.02
CA GLY A 117 5.79 -2.54 -11.01
C GLY A 117 4.43 -2.08 -10.47
N GLY A 118 3.34 -2.24 -11.23
CA GLY A 118 1.99 -2.00 -10.74
C GLY A 118 1.56 -3.02 -9.67
N LEU A 119 1.95 -4.29 -9.81
CA LEU A 119 1.78 -5.28 -8.77
C LEU A 119 2.66 -4.94 -7.54
N GLU A 120 3.88 -4.44 -7.74
CA GLU A 120 4.74 -4.02 -6.64
C GLU A 120 4.12 -2.86 -5.86
N TRP A 121 3.48 -1.89 -6.54
CA TRP A 121 2.71 -0.82 -5.91
C TRP A 121 1.46 -1.33 -5.18
N ALA A 122 0.74 -2.29 -5.74
CA ALA A 122 -0.37 -2.93 -5.02
C ALA A 122 0.12 -3.65 -3.75
N CYS A 123 1.28 -4.31 -3.81
CA CYS A 123 1.91 -4.94 -2.65
C CYS A 123 2.52 -3.94 -1.64
N PHE A 124 2.75 -2.68 -2.04
CA PHE A 124 3.20 -1.62 -1.14
C PHE A 124 2.10 -1.19 -0.15
N ALA A 125 0.83 -1.29 -0.55
CA ALA A 125 -0.31 -1.01 0.31
C ALA A 125 -0.51 -2.10 1.37
N ASP A 126 -1.10 -1.72 2.50
CA ASP A 126 -1.47 -2.64 3.58
C ASP A 126 -2.70 -3.47 3.19
N ILE A 127 -3.70 -2.82 2.57
CA ILE A 127 -4.98 -3.41 2.18
C ILE A 127 -5.17 -3.21 0.68
N ARG A 128 -5.66 -4.24 -0.02
CA ARG A 128 -5.96 -4.23 -1.46
C ARG A 128 -7.42 -4.55 -1.68
N ILE A 129 -8.15 -3.59 -2.25
CA ILE A 129 -9.54 -3.75 -2.71
C ILE A 129 -9.49 -3.78 -4.22
N ALA A 130 -9.91 -4.86 -4.84
CA ALA A 130 -9.84 -5.05 -6.28
C ALA A 130 -11.22 -5.07 -6.93
N GLU A 131 -11.35 -4.48 -8.08
CA GLU A 131 -12.52 -4.66 -8.91
C GLU A 131 -12.53 -6.06 -9.52
N GLU A 132 -13.73 -6.63 -9.74
CA GLU A 132 -13.93 -8.00 -10.23
C GLU A 132 -13.17 -8.32 -11.54
N HIS A 133 -12.96 -7.29 -12.39
CA HIS A 133 -12.21 -7.43 -13.64
C HIS A 133 -10.70 -7.18 -13.49
N ALA A 134 -10.24 -6.86 -12.28
CA ALA A 134 -8.82 -6.61 -12.03
C ALA A 134 -7.99 -7.87 -12.23
N SER A 135 -6.74 -7.68 -12.61
CA SER A 135 -5.81 -8.79 -12.80
C SER A 135 -4.39 -8.41 -12.38
N PHE A 136 -3.62 -9.42 -11.98
CA PHE A 136 -2.31 -9.25 -11.35
C PHE A 136 -1.27 -10.14 -12.04
N GLY A 137 -0.02 -9.68 -12.15
CA GLY A 137 1.03 -10.52 -12.73
C GLY A 137 2.40 -9.89 -12.78
N VAL A 138 3.43 -10.75 -12.74
CA VAL A 138 4.85 -10.36 -12.88
C VAL A 138 5.23 -10.36 -14.37
N THR A 139 4.50 -9.56 -15.17
CA THR A 139 4.57 -9.59 -16.64
C THR A 139 5.87 -9.06 -17.22
N CYS A 140 6.68 -8.35 -16.45
CA CYS A 140 8.04 -7.90 -16.83
C CYS A 140 8.97 -9.07 -17.17
N ARG A 141 8.66 -10.27 -16.68
CA ARG A 141 9.41 -11.50 -16.99
C ARG A 141 9.50 -11.77 -18.49
N ARG A 142 8.47 -11.39 -19.26
CA ARG A 142 8.44 -11.52 -20.73
C ARG A 142 9.46 -10.66 -21.45
N TRP A 143 9.99 -9.65 -20.77
CA TRP A 143 10.93 -8.66 -21.32
C TRP A 143 12.31 -8.72 -20.67
N ASN A 144 12.62 -9.80 -19.96
CA ASN A 144 13.88 -9.97 -19.21
C ASN A 144 14.15 -8.84 -18.19
N ILE A 145 13.09 -8.28 -17.61
CA ILE A 145 13.18 -7.23 -16.59
C ILE A 145 12.86 -7.85 -15.23
N GLY A 146 13.70 -7.55 -14.24
CA GLY A 146 13.51 -7.94 -12.85
C GLY A 146 12.50 -7.04 -12.13
N LEU A 147 11.99 -7.52 -11.00
CA LEU A 147 11.29 -6.69 -10.02
C LEU A 147 12.33 -5.94 -9.19
N ALA A 148 12.16 -4.62 -9.03
CA ALA A 148 13.13 -3.75 -8.35
C ALA A 148 12.49 -2.84 -7.28
N ASP A 149 11.17 -2.89 -7.14
CA ASP A 149 10.37 -1.99 -6.32
C ASP A 149 9.69 -2.70 -5.14
N GLY A 150 10.26 -3.82 -4.72
CA GLY A 150 9.87 -4.57 -3.53
C GLY A 150 9.02 -5.80 -3.77
N GLY A 151 8.67 -6.13 -5.03
CA GLY A 151 7.81 -7.27 -5.34
C GLY A 151 8.38 -8.61 -4.89
N THR A 152 9.69 -8.84 -5.09
CA THR A 152 10.35 -10.07 -4.62
C THR A 152 10.35 -10.22 -3.09
N GLN A 153 10.14 -9.13 -2.37
CA GLN A 153 10.14 -9.12 -0.91
C GLN A 153 8.73 -9.11 -0.33
N ARG A 154 7.82 -8.30 -0.89
CA ARG A 154 6.46 -8.16 -0.36
C ARG A 154 5.53 -9.29 -0.81
N LEU A 155 5.59 -9.69 -2.07
CA LEU A 155 4.70 -10.72 -2.59
C LEU A 155 4.79 -12.03 -1.79
N PRO A 156 6.00 -12.61 -1.50
CA PRO A 156 6.11 -13.80 -0.65
C PRO A 156 5.61 -13.60 0.78
N ARG A 157 5.70 -12.38 1.29
CA ARG A 157 5.21 -12.05 2.63
C ARG A 157 3.68 -11.98 2.69
N ILE A 158 3.02 -11.69 1.57
CA ILE A 158 1.57 -11.58 1.48
C ILE A 158 0.96 -12.96 1.18
N ILE A 159 1.45 -13.68 0.17
CA ILE A 159 0.81 -14.91 -0.34
C ILE A 159 1.59 -16.20 -0.06
N GLY A 160 2.68 -16.10 0.69
CA GLY A 160 3.59 -17.21 0.94
C GLY A 160 4.55 -17.49 -0.21
N MET A 161 5.70 -18.11 0.12
CA MET A 161 6.80 -18.30 -0.83
C MET A 161 6.41 -19.12 -2.06
N GLY A 162 5.65 -20.21 -1.89
CA GLY A 162 5.29 -21.11 -2.99
C GLY A 162 4.46 -20.42 -4.07
N ARG A 163 3.40 -19.71 -3.70
CA ARG A 163 2.57 -18.95 -4.63
C ARG A 163 3.31 -17.76 -5.26
N ALA A 164 4.09 -17.08 -4.46
CA ALA A 164 4.89 -15.97 -4.98
C ALA A 164 5.91 -16.42 -6.02
N MET A 165 6.62 -17.52 -5.76
CA MET A 165 7.61 -18.06 -6.71
C MET A 165 6.96 -18.53 -8.01
N GLU A 166 5.77 -19.13 -7.95
CA GLU A 166 5.00 -19.45 -9.16
C GLU A 166 4.77 -18.21 -10.03
N LEU A 167 4.25 -17.12 -9.46
CA LEU A 167 4.00 -15.88 -10.19
C LEU A 167 5.30 -15.20 -10.68
N ILE A 168 6.33 -15.17 -9.84
CA ILE A 168 7.63 -14.54 -10.15
C ILE A 168 8.33 -15.28 -11.30
N ILE A 169 8.33 -16.60 -11.29
CA ILE A 169 9.05 -17.40 -12.28
C ILE A 169 8.30 -17.43 -13.60
N THR A 170 7.00 -17.71 -13.57
CA THR A 170 6.21 -17.91 -14.78
C THR A 170 5.78 -16.59 -15.44
N GLY A 171 5.63 -15.52 -14.65
CA GLY A 171 5.06 -14.25 -15.12
C GLY A 171 3.60 -14.40 -15.57
N ARG A 172 2.89 -15.45 -15.12
CA ARG A 172 1.49 -15.63 -15.44
C ARG A 172 0.62 -14.55 -14.81
N VAL A 173 -0.52 -14.32 -15.41
CA VAL A 173 -1.53 -13.40 -14.91
C VAL A 173 -2.58 -14.22 -14.16
N ILE A 174 -3.06 -13.66 -13.05
CA ILE A 174 -4.19 -14.15 -12.26
C ILE A 174 -5.30 -13.11 -12.25
N ASP A 175 -6.54 -13.54 -12.18
CA ASP A 175 -7.72 -12.68 -12.02
C ASP A 175 -7.93 -12.28 -10.55
N ALA A 176 -8.96 -11.48 -10.30
CA ALA A 176 -9.30 -10.99 -8.97
C ALA A 176 -9.72 -12.12 -8.01
N GLU A 177 -10.42 -13.13 -8.51
CA GLU A 177 -10.87 -14.27 -7.71
C GLU A 177 -9.71 -15.13 -7.24
N GLU A 178 -8.78 -15.46 -8.15
CA GLU A 178 -7.57 -16.19 -7.75
C GLU A 178 -6.72 -15.34 -6.78
N ALA A 179 -6.56 -14.05 -7.05
CA ALA A 179 -5.82 -13.14 -6.19
C ALA A 179 -6.41 -13.06 -4.77
N HIS A 180 -7.74 -13.02 -4.65
CA HIS A 180 -8.43 -13.07 -3.36
C HIS A 180 -8.25 -14.44 -2.68
N ARG A 181 -8.45 -15.54 -3.41
CA ARG A 181 -8.30 -16.90 -2.88
C ARG A 181 -6.91 -17.19 -2.33
N ILE A 182 -5.85 -16.61 -2.91
CA ILE A 182 -4.47 -16.79 -2.42
C ILE A 182 -4.03 -15.74 -1.39
N GLY A 183 -4.91 -14.80 -1.02
CA GLY A 183 -4.65 -13.77 -0.02
C GLY A 183 -3.91 -12.53 -0.55
N LEU A 184 -3.76 -12.38 -1.87
CA LEU A 184 -3.19 -11.15 -2.45
C LEU A 184 -4.17 -9.98 -2.34
N VAL A 185 -5.46 -10.22 -2.52
CA VAL A 185 -6.55 -9.24 -2.43
C VAL A 185 -7.35 -9.48 -1.16
N ASN A 186 -7.71 -8.42 -0.45
CA ASN A 186 -8.49 -8.48 0.77
C ASN A 186 -10.00 -8.50 0.50
N GLU A 187 -10.45 -7.79 -0.55
CA GLU A 187 -11.86 -7.65 -0.90
C GLU A 187 -12.02 -7.49 -2.41
N ILE A 188 -13.03 -8.15 -3.00
CA ILE A 188 -13.44 -7.94 -4.39
C ILE A 188 -14.73 -7.13 -4.40
N VAL A 189 -14.79 -6.13 -5.28
CA VAL A 189 -15.94 -5.25 -5.43
C VAL A 189 -16.35 -5.14 -6.90
N PRO A 190 -17.62 -4.74 -7.18
CA PRO A 190 -18.07 -4.51 -8.56
C PRO A 190 -17.21 -3.46 -9.29
N SER A 191 -17.16 -3.58 -10.62
CA SER A 191 -16.45 -2.64 -11.48
C SER A 191 -16.86 -1.20 -11.24
N GLY A 192 -15.88 -0.30 -11.14
CA GLY A 192 -16.06 1.14 -10.88
C GLY A 192 -16.27 1.53 -9.43
N THR A 193 -16.18 0.58 -8.47
CA THR A 193 -16.51 0.86 -7.06
C THR A 193 -15.32 0.79 -6.09
N SER A 194 -14.14 0.37 -6.55
CA SER A 194 -12.99 0.15 -5.66
C SER A 194 -12.54 1.40 -4.91
N LEU A 195 -12.55 2.56 -5.58
CA LEU A 195 -12.17 3.83 -4.94
C LEU A 195 -13.18 4.24 -3.86
N ALA A 196 -14.49 4.14 -4.15
CA ALA A 196 -15.52 4.48 -3.18
C ALA A 196 -15.41 3.60 -1.93
N ARG A 197 -15.23 2.29 -2.13
CA ARG A 197 -15.05 1.33 -1.04
C ARG A 197 -13.77 1.58 -0.23
N ALA A 198 -12.66 1.94 -0.90
CA ALA A 198 -11.42 2.30 -0.24
C ALA A 198 -11.56 3.57 0.61
N LEU A 199 -12.33 4.55 0.14
CA LEU A 199 -12.60 5.80 0.88
C LEU A 199 -13.47 5.56 2.11
N GLU A 200 -14.50 4.70 2.03
CA GLU A 200 -15.29 4.29 3.20
C GLU A 200 -14.41 3.64 4.28
N LEU A 201 -13.52 2.74 3.86
CA LEU A 201 -12.59 2.10 4.79
C LEU A 201 -11.56 3.11 5.35
N ALA A 202 -11.06 4.03 4.54
CA ALA A 202 -10.14 5.08 4.96
C ALA A 202 -10.78 6.03 5.98
N GLU A 203 -12.05 6.40 5.76
CA GLU A 203 -12.83 7.21 6.71
C GLU A 203 -12.95 6.48 8.04
N PHE A 204 -13.38 5.22 8.03
CA PHE A 204 -13.45 4.40 9.24
C PHE A 204 -12.11 4.34 9.98
N ILE A 205 -11.00 4.00 9.29
CA ILE A 205 -9.66 3.94 9.89
C ILE A 205 -9.25 5.29 10.48
N SER A 206 -9.66 6.39 9.84
CA SER A 206 -9.34 7.75 10.30
C SER A 206 -10.02 8.11 11.62
N THR A 207 -11.10 7.41 12.01
CA THR A 207 -11.77 7.59 13.31
C THR A 207 -11.05 6.86 14.44
N LEU A 208 -10.19 5.89 14.13
CA LEU A 208 -9.47 5.12 15.14
C LEU A 208 -8.32 5.93 15.76
N PRO A 209 -7.96 5.66 17.03
CA PRO A 209 -6.77 6.25 17.64
C PRO A 209 -5.50 5.92 16.85
N GLN A 210 -4.85 6.94 16.30
CA GLN A 210 -3.74 6.78 15.38
C GLN A 210 -2.42 6.32 16.03
N PRO A 211 -2.08 6.72 17.27
CA PRO A 211 -0.80 6.32 17.87
C PRO A 211 -0.64 4.79 17.95
N ALA A 212 -1.60 4.08 18.54
CA ALA A 212 -1.55 2.62 18.67
C ALA A 212 -1.51 1.93 17.29
N LEU A 213 -2.39 2.33 16.35
CA LEU A 213 -2.45 1.77 15.02
C LEU A 213 -1.11 1.89 14.27
N ARG A 214 -0.44 3.06 14.37
CA ARG A 214 0.84 3.31 13.70
C ARG A 214 1.99 2.54 14.34
N THR A 215 2.03 2.45 15.66
CA THR A 215 3.05 1.70 16.37
C THR A 215 2.91 0.18 16.15
N ASP A 216 1.69 -0.34 16.07
CA ASP A 216 1.45 -1.74 15.75
C ASP A 216 1.87 -2.06 14.31
N LYS A 217 1.53 -1.21 13.34
CA LYS A 217 2.02 -1.37 11.95
C LYS A 217 3.55 -1.33 11.90
N GLU A 218 4.18 -0.38 12.61
CA GLU A 218 5.64 -0.29 12.69
C GLU A 218 6.24 -1.58 13.27
N ALA A 219 5.71 -2.08 14.38
CA ALA A 219 6.18 -3.29 15.01
C ALA A 219 6.08 -4.49 14.06
N ALA A 220 4.93 -4.64 13.38
CA ALA A 220 4.72 -5.71 12.41
C ALA A 220 5.71 -5.62 11.23
N VAL A 221 5.90 -4.42 10.65
CA VAL A 221 6.81 -4.23 9.51
C VAL A 221 8.27 -4.45 9.90
N ARG A 222 8.72 -3.89 11.03
CA ARG A 222 10.11 -3.99 11.49
C ARG A 222 10.46 -5.39 12.02
N GLY A 223 9.49 -6.06 12.66
CA GLY A 223 9.67 -7.38 13.26
C GLY A 223 9.57 -8.54 12.26
N TYR A 224 8.89 -8.35 11.12
CA TYR A 224 8.66 -9.43 10.17
C TYR A 224 9.99 -10.01 9.61
N GLY A 225 10.15 -11.32 9.74
CA GLY A 225 11.35 -12.04 9.28
C GLY A 225 12.55 -11.96 10.22
N ARG A 226 12.41 -11.28 11.36
CA ARG A 226 13.40 -11.32 12.46
C ARG A 226 13.20 -12.57 13.33
N PRO A 227 14.21 -13.02 14.07
CA PRO A 227 13.97 -13.95 15.17
C PRO A 227 12.85 -13.46 16.08
N LEU A 228 11.98 -14.37 16.56
CA LEU A 228 10.81 -14.00 17.36
C LEU A 228 11.17 -13.09 18.55
N GLU A 229 12.25 -13.41 19.24
CA GLU A 229 12.72 -12.62 20.38
C GLU A 229 13.07 -11.16 20.00
N GLU A 230 13.70 -10.96 18.84
CA GLU A 230 13.99 -9.62 18.33
C GLU A 230 12.70 -8.89 17.92
N GLY A 231 11.75 -9.60 17.27
CA GLY A 231 10.43 -9.07 16.93
C GLY A 231 9.67 -8.60 18.17
N LEU A 232 9.65 -9.40 19.24
CA LEU A 232 8.99 -9.04 20.52
C LEU A 232 9.65 -7.82 21.21
N ARG A 233 10.98 -7.64 21.07
CA ARG A 233 11.64 -6.43 21.58
C ARG A 233 11.21 -5.18 20.80
N ILE A 234 11.11 -5.30 19.45
CA ILE A 234 10.61 -4.21 18.60
C ILE A 234 9.16 -3.87 18.96
N GLU A 235 8.31 -4.88 19.18
CA GLU A 235 6.92 -4.71 19.60
C GLU A 235 6.83 -3.95 20.93
N ALA A 236 7.61 -4.34 21.93
CA ALA A 236 7.66 -3.66 23.22
C ALA A 236 8.11 -2.20 23.10
N GLU A 237 9.13 -1.92 22.28
CA GLU A 237 9.58 -0.56 21.98
C GLU A 237 8.46 0.29 21.36
N CYS A 238 7.75 -0.25 20.38
CA CYS A 238 6.65 0.42 19.71
C CYS A 238 5.45 0.65 20.66
N PHE A 239 5.06 -0.38 21.41
CA PHE A 239 4.00 -0.30 22.41
C PHE A 239 4.26 0.78 23.46
N ASN A 240 5.48 0.84 24.01
CA ASN A 240 5.83 1.82 25.01
C ASN A 240 5.72 3.28 24.52
N ARG A 241 5.88 3.52 23.23
CA ARG A 241 5.64 4.86 22.66
C ARG A 241 4.17 5.22 22.59
N SER A 242 3.29 4.26 22.35
CA SER A 242 1.85 4.52 22.24
C SER A 242 1.14 4.53 23.62
N ILE A 243 1.57 3.70 24.57
CA ILE A 243 0.87 3.56 25.86
C ILE A 243 0.91 4.84 26.73
N PHE A 244 1.92 5.68 26.55
CA PHE A 244 2.05 6.96 27.25
C PHE A 244 1.44 8.14 26.47
N ASP A 245 0.85 7.88 25.29
CA ASP A 245 0.16 8.91 24.53
C ASP A 245 -1.14 9.34 25.21
N SER A 246 -1.49 10.62 25.08
CA SER A 246 -2.73 11.15 25.67
C SER A 246 -3.99 10.48 25.13
N ALA A 247 -3.99 10.01 23.87
CA ALA A 247 -5.09 9.25 23.29
C ALA A 247 -5.32 7.92 24.01
N THR A 248 -4.28 7.25 24.51
CA THR A 248 -4.41 6.02 25.29
C THR A 248 -5.04 6.29 26.65
N ILE A 249 -4.60 7.35 27.32
CA ILE A 249 -5.18 7.76 28.62
C ILE A 249 -6.68 8.06 28.46
N GLU A 250 -7.02 8.80 27.42
CA GLU A 250 -8.42 9.12 27.10
C GLU A 250 -9.23 7.86 26.74
N GLY A 251 -8.68 6.97 25.94
CA GLY A 251 -9.32 5.68 25.61
C GLY A 251 -9.60 4.82 26.83
N LEU A 252 -8.65 4.75 27.77
CA LEU A 252 -8.84 4.04 29.06
C LEU A 252 -9.90 4.71 29.94
N ARG A 253 -9.99 6.05 29.91
CA ARG A 253 -11.04 6.79 30.62
C ARG A 253 -12.41 6.47 30.03
N GLN A 254 -12.56 6.58 28.71
CA GLN A 254 -13.80 6.26 28.00
C GLN A 254 -14.23 4.80 28.21
N PHE A 255 -13.28 3.86 28.24
CA PHE A 255 -13.57 2.46 28.51
C PHE A 255 -14.11 2.24 29.93
N ARG A 256 -13.56 2.90 30.94
CA ARG A 256 -14.03 2.84 32.33
C ARG A 256 -15.41 3.46 32.53
N GLU A 257 -15.73 4.52 31.78
CA GLU A 257 -17.00 5.23 31.82
C GLU A 257 -18.14 4.53 31.06
N ARG A 258 -17.82 3.43 30.33
CA ARG A 258 -18.83 2.55 29.73
C ARG A 258 -19.51 1.70 30.79
N ASP A 259 -20.50 2.30 31.47
CA ASP A 259 -21.13 1.74 32.67
C ASP A 259 -22.07 0.54 32.48
N HIS A 260 -22.14 -0.12 31.30
CA HIS A 260 -22.99 -1.29 31.11
C HIS A 260 -22.52 -2.25 30.00
N PRO A 261 -22.57 -3.59 30.25
CA PRO A 261 -22.28 -4.62 29.25
C PRO A 261 -23.12 -4.51 27.97
N ASP A 262 -24.32 -3.95 28.06
CA ASP A 262 -25.29 -3.82 26.95
C ASP A 262 -24.98 -2.64 26.00
N ARG A 263 -24.14 -1.70 26.40
CA ARG A 263 -23.66 -0.61 25.49
C ARG A 263 -22.55 -1.02 24.54
N ARG A 264 -22.17 -2.27 24.50
CA ARG A 264 -21.13 -2.79 23.58
C ARG A 264 -21.50 -2.68 22.10
N THR A 265 -22.74 -2.33 21.76
CA THR A 265 -23.22 -2.26 20.38
C THR A 265 -23.45 -0.85 19.83
N ASP A 266 -23.52 0.19 20.69
CA ASP A 266 -24.10 1.46 20.25
C ASP A 266 -23.08 2.57 19.96
N GLY A 267 -21.81 2.33 19.94
CA GLY A 267 -20.83 3.40 19.71
C GLY A 267 -19.47 3.03 19.14
N ALA A 268 -19.15 1.75 18.98
CA ALA A 268 -17.98 1.39 18.20
C ALA A 268 -18.33 1.54 16.71
N PRO A 269 -17.55 2.27 15.90
CA PRO A 269 -17.76 2.31 14.48
C PRO A 269 -17.73 0.86 13.98
N ARG A 270 -18.84 0.41 13.39
CA ARG A 270 -18.90 -0.92 12.78
C ARG A 270 -17.90 -0.91 11.62
N THR A 271 -16.99 -1.84 11.61
CA THR A 271 -16.20 -2.11 10.40
C THR A 271 -17.21 -2.23 9.26
N PRO A 272 -17.13 -1.40 8.21
CA PRO A 272 -18.01 -1.53 7.06
C PRO A 272 -17.94 -2.99 6.62
N GLY A 273 -19.09 -3.67 6.54
CA GLY A 273 -19.15 -5.11 6.41
C GLY A 273 -18.25 -5.60 5.29
N ILE A 274 -17.30 -6.45 5.65
CA ILE A 274 -16.63 -7.30 4.65
C ILE A 274 -17.75 -8.20 4.13
N VAL A 275 -18.19 -7.95 2.91
CA VAL A 275 -19.14 -8.83 2.23
C VAL A 275 -18.42 -10.16 2.06
N ARG A 276 -18.73 -11.11 2.93
CA ARG A 276 -18.31 -12.50 2.74
C ARG A 276 -19.21 -13.07 1.65
N SER A 277 -18.69 -13.16 0.43
CA SER A 277 -19.28 -13.97 -0.64
C SER A 277 -19.09 -15.44 -0.32
#